data_47fedac24b8b0472013757d41abc923d
#
_entry.id   47fedac24b8b0472013757d41abc923d
#
_cell.length_a   1.000
_cell.length_b   1.000
_cell.length_c   1.000
_cell.angle_alpha   90.00
_cell.angle_beta   90.00
_cell.angle_gamma   90.00
#
_symmetry.space_group_name_H-M   'P 1'
#
loop_
_entity.id
_entity.type
_entity.pdbx_description
1 polymer ?
#
loop_
_entity_poly.entity_id
_entity_poly.type
_entity_poly.pdbx_seq_one_letter_code
_entity_poly.pdbx_strand_id
1 'polypeptide(L)'
;TTGGDETPTEKPLITDSSLTSNDRTTSESTTVIAKDKKGNQVVVPGGFKISSASGESVQQGIVIEDKDGNQFVWVPVSNKNGDGSNKIVKDDGSEVEITLGRYTFARSSPGTPAIKQKGSEYDQTTLAQATSGTLNTKYGVAKSTYYFYELNGSRPGKEKSDLTGTNTTAKNLKDFIEKTEANKGFYIARYEASYGSGYNSSGTDTATKFGNAKPLSKVSTANSTSSMNYKEGTLWNFITQPQAALVSQNMYKNDKYVESDLINSYAWDTAIVYIQAMGNSNYANQADGNGTLKNTGSTEDEKCKIFDMAGNLYELTTEYSTFTHSSDAYPCTHRGGLCNDSYYYASNRNGLIATYSDIYLSFRPLLYVK
;
A
#
# COMPACT_ATOMS: atom_id res chain seq x y z
N THR A 1 -21.85 29.42 0.78
CA THR A 1 -22.49 28.17 1.24
C THR A 1 -21.40 27.35 1.90
N THR A 2 -21.43 27.36 3.21
CA THR A 2 -20.60 26.58 4.11
C THR A 2 -20.84 25.09 3.83
N GLY A 3 -19.84 24.40 3.26
CA GLY A 3 -19.82 22.97 3.23
C GLY A 3 -19.75 22.48 4.68
N GLY A 4 -20.85 21.94 5.17
CA GLY A 4 -20.88 21.32 6.47
C GLY A 4 -19.88 20.19 6.48
N ASP A 5 -18.93 20.27 7.39
CA ASP A 5 -18.04 19.17 7.76
C ASP A 5 -18.97 18.16 8.47
N GLU A 6 -19.56 17.24 7.68
CA GLU A 6 -20.42 16.22 8.24
C GLU A 6 -19.55 15.28 9.08
N THR A 7 -19.66 15.41 10.38
CA THR A 7 -19.00 14.51 11.32
C THR A 7 -19.43 13.07 11.01
N PRO A 8 -18.50 12.14 10.78
CA PRO A 8 -18.85 10.75 10.50
C PRO A 8 -19.75 10.18 11.60
N THR A 9 -20.79 9.47 11.20
CA THR A 9 -21.71 8.83 12.13
C THR A 9 -21.19 7.45 12.53
N GLU A 10 -21.08 7.18 13.81
CA GLU A 10 -20.70 5.86 14.31
C GLU A 10 -21.83 4.85 14.04
N LYS A 11 -21.52 3.79 13.30
CA LYS A 11 -22.44 2.70 12.97
C LYS A 11 -21.74 1.36 13.21
N PRO A 12 -22.37 0.40 13.89
CA PRO A 12 -21.83 -0.96 13.97
C PRO A 12 -21.64 -1.52 12.56
N LEU A 13 -20.45 -2.04 12.28
CA LEU A 13 -20.14 -2.66 10.98
C LEU A 13 -20.74 -4.06 10.92
N ILE A 14 -20.81 -4.70 12.08
CA ILE A 14 -21.23 -6.07 12.26
C ILE A 14 -22.00 -6.17 13.55
N THR A 15 -23.25 -6.56 13.47
CA THR A 15 -24.11 -6.73 14.63
C THR A 15 -24.34 -8.21 14.98
N ASP A 16 -24.02 -9.12 14.07
CA ASP A 16 -24.14 -10.57 14.25
C ASP A 16 -23.25 -11.34 13.26
N SER A 17 -23.41 -12.65 13.18
CA SER A 17 -22.61 -13.55 12.35
C SER A 17 -22.77 -13.38 10.84
N SER A 18 -23.63 -12.49 10.37
CA SER A 18 -23.84 -12.25 8.93
C SER A 18 -23.21 -10.96 8.46
N LEU A 19 -21.90 -10.96 8.38
CA LEU A 19 -21.12 -9.86 7.80
C LEU A 19 -21.37 -9.48 6.39
N THR A 20 -22.13 -10.24 5.69
CA THR A 20 -22.54 -9.97 4.31
C THR A 20 -23.54 -8.82 4.20
N SER A 21 -24.09 -8.37 5.29
CA SER A 21 -25.07 -7.30 5.30
C SER A 21 -24.59 -6.12 6.13
N ASN A 22 -23.65 -5.37 5.62
CA ASN A 22 -23.79 -3.98 5.96
C ASN A 22 -24.91 -3.45 5.06
N ASP A 23 -25.80 -2.71 5.65
CA ASP A 23 -26.92 -2.08 4.94
C ASP A 23 -26.49 -0.99 3.98
N ARG A 24 -25.17 -0.70 3.90
CA ARG A 24 -24.59 0.31 3.01
C ARG A 24 -24.54 -0.18 1.57
N THR A 25 -24.86 0.72 0.68
CA THR A 25 -24.61 0.55 -0.75
C THR A 25 -23.45 1.45 -1.19
N THR A 26 -22.86 1.14 -2.34
CA THR A 26 -21.82 1.97 -2.94
C THR A 26 -22.32 3.35 -3.42
N SER A 27 -23.63 3.57 -3.41
CA SER A 27 -24.24 4.87 -3.74
C SER A 27 -24.38 5.80 -2.51
N GLU A 28 -24.12 5.31 -1.30
CA GLU A 28 -24.18 6.16 -0.11
C GLU A 28 -23.12 7.25 -0.15
N SER A 29 -23.57 8.47 0.14
CA SER A 29 -22.77 9.69 -0.03
C SER A 29 -22.10 10.18 1.25
N THR A 30 -22.16 9.41 2.34
CA THR A 30 -21.59 9.78 3.64
C THR A 30 -20.48 8.81 4.06
N THR A 31 -19.42 9.36 4.64
CA THR A 31 -18.42 8.56 5.35
C THR A 31 -18.99 8.13 6.70
N VAL A 32 -18.76 6.89 7.09
CA VAL A 32 -19.25 6.30 8.34
C VAL A 32 -18.08 5.80 9.17
N ILE A 33 -18.05 6.18 10.45
CA ILE A 33 -17.24 5.50 11.46
C ILE A 33 -18.02 4.27 11.89
N ALA A 34 -17.47 3.11 11.63
CA ALA A 34 -18.08 1.84 11.94
C ALA A 34 -17.21 1.05 12.91
N LYS A 35 -17.74 -0.03 13.47
CA LYS A 35 -17.00 -0.95 14.35
C LYS A 35 -17.11 -2.36 13.83
N ASP A 36 -16.00 -3.09 13.91
CA ASP A 36 -16.00 -4.53 13.68
C ASP A 36 -16.65 -5.28 14.87
N LYS A 37 -16.79 -6.60 14.78
CA LYS A 37 -17.41 -7.41 15.85
C LYS A 37 -16.68 -7.36 17.20
N LYS A 38 -15.45 -6.85 17.23
CA LYS A 38 -14.65 -6.66 18.45
C LYS A 38 -14.64 -5.22 18.95
N GLY A 39 -15.35 -4.33 18.27
CA GLY A 39 -15.42 -2.91 18.61
C GLY A 39 -14.29 -2.06 18.04
N ASN A 40 -13.42 -2.61 17.19
CA ASN A 40 -12.37 -1.84 16.54
C ASN A 40 -12.98 -0.90 15.51
N GLN A 41 -12.49 0.34 15.49
CA GLN A 41 -12.92 1.34 14.52
C GLN A 41 -12.51 0.97 13.09
N VAL A 42 -13.44 1.17 12.16
CA VAL A 42 -13.20 1.13 10.72
C VAL A 42 -13.94 2.31 10.09
N VAL A 43 -13.26 3.10 9.29
CA VAL A 43 -13.91 4.24 8.60
C VAL A 43 -14.24 3.83 7.18
N VAL A 44 -15.53 3.75 6.87
CA VAL A 44 -16.03 3.38 5.54
C VAL A 44 -16.38 4.65 4.77
N PRO A 45 -15.61 5.03 3.74
CA PRO A 45 -15.86 6.27 3.02
C PRO A 45 -17.13 6.22 2.19
N GLY A 46 -17.69 7.38 1.89
CA GLY A 46 -18.80 7.50 0.93
C GLY A 46 -18.41 6.87 -0.41
N GLY A 47 -19.37 6.25 -1.08
CA GLY A 47 -19.13 5.52 -2.33
C GLY A 47 -18.58 4.10 -2.18
N PHE A 48 -18.39 3.62 -0.95
CA PHE A 48 -17.92 2.27 -0.66
C PHE A 48 -18.90 1.53 0.25
N LYS A 49 -18.89 0.22 0.15
CA LYS A 49 -19.58 -0.71 1.07
C LYS A 49 -18.59 -1.75 1.59
N ILE A 50 -18.99 -2.50 2.62
CA ILE A 50 -18.25 -3.70 3.01
C ILE A 50 -18.44 -4.77 1.94
N SER A 51 -17.32 -5.34 1.48
CA SER A 51 -17.34 -6.43 0.51
C SER A 51 -17.85 -7.73 1.13
N SER A 52 -18.50 -8.57 0.34
CA SER A 52 -18.80 -9.95 0.74
C SER A 52 -17.55 -10.79 1.03
N ALA A 53 -16.38 -10.36 0.55
CA ALA A 53 -15.10 -10.99 0.84
C ALA A 53 -14.51 -10.58 2.20
N SER A 54 -15.12 -9.59 2.90
CA SER A 54 -14.61 -9.08 4.17
C SER A 54 -14.66 -10.15 5.26
N GLY A 55 -13.65 -10.10 6.13
CA GLY A 55 -13.70 -10.74 7.44
C GLY A 55 -14.61 -9.98 8.41
N GLU A 56 -14.86 -10.55 9.59
CA GLU A 56 -15.74 -9.97 10.63
C GLU A 56 -15.01 -9.09 11.63
N SER A 57 -13.71 -9.17 11.62
CA SER A 57 -12.85 -8.40 12.50
C SER A 57 -11.64 -7.89 11.73
N VAL A 58 -10.98 -6.88 12.28
CA VAL A 58 -9.70 -6.42 11.75
C VAL A 58 -8.65 -7.53 11.74
N GLN A 59 -8.76 -8.52 12.63
CA GLN A 59 -7.85 -9.67 12.62
C GLN A 59 -8.03 -10.52 11.35
N GLN A 60 -9.25 -10.70 10.91
CA GLN A 60 -9.57 -11.44 9.69
C GLN A 60 -9.34 -10.60 8.42
N GLY A 61 -9.32 -9.30 8.56
CA GLY A 61 -9.20 -8.34 7.46
C GLY A 61 -10.56 -7.80 7.01
N ILE A 62 -10.78 -6.51 7.18
CA ILE A 62 -11.98 -5.81 6.72
C ILE A 62 -11.76 -5.32 5.30
N VAL A 63 -12.65 -5.70 4.39
CA VAL A 63 -12.57 -5.36 2.97
C VAL A 63 -13.74 -4.46 2.60
N ILE A 64 -13.43 -3.32 1.99
CA ILE A 64 -14.42 -2.47 1.32
C ILE A 64 -14.34 -2.62 -0.19
N GLU A 65 -15.42 -2.32 -0.87
CA GLU A 65 -15.45 -2.27 -2.33
C GLU A 65 -16.26 -1.08 -2.84
N ASP A 66 -15.82 -0.53 -3.98
CA ASP A 66 -16.55 0.51 -4.69
C ASP A 66 -17.62 -0.07 -5.64
N LYS A 67 -18.35 0.79 -6.34
CA LYS A 67 -19.39 0.40 -7.30
C LYS A 67 -18.88 -0.47 -8.47
N ASP A 68 -17.58 -0.35 -8.78
CA ASP A 68 -16.94 -1.07 -9.87
C ASP A 68 -16.28 -2.38 -9.37
N GLY A 69 -16.39 -2.68 -8.06
CA GLY A 69 -15.89 -3.89 -7.41
C GLY A 69 -14.38 -3.84 -7.09
N ASN A 70 -13.76 -2.66 -7.08
CA ASN A 70 -12.40 -2.52 -6.58
C ASN A 70 -12.37 -2.73 -5.07
N GLN A 71 -11.49 -3.59 -4.59
CA GLN A 71 -11.42 -4.00 -3.20
C GLN A 71 -10.18 -3.47 -2.50
N PHE A 72 -10.38 -2.96 -1.28
CA PHE A 72 -9.33 -2.42 -0.43
C PHE A 72 -9.46 -3.00 0.97
N VAL A 73 -8.33 -3.20 1.63
CA VAL A 73 -8.25 -3.75 2.98
C VAL A 73 -7.90 -2.66 3.97
N TRP A 74 -8.67 -2.58 5.05
CA TRP A 74 -8.40 -1.68 6.18
C TRP A 74 -7.17 -2.12 6.95
N VAL A 75 -6.21 -1.23 7.10
CA VAL A 75 -5.04 -1.39 7.96
C VAL A 75 -5.24 -0.48 9.18
N PRO A 76 -5.58 -1.05 10.34
CA PRO A 76 -5.84 -0.26 11.53
C PRO A 76 -4.55 0.28 12.13
N VAL A 77 -4.61 1.46 12.75
CA VAL A 77 -3.51 2.02 13.54
C VAL A 77 -4.01 2.45 14.92
N SER A 78 -3.14 2.26 15.90
CA SER A 78 -3.34 2.72 17.27
C SER A 78 -3.00 4.20 17.41
N ASN A 79 -3.34 4.81 18.54
CA ASN A 79 -2.94 6.19 18.82
C ASN A 79 -1.43 6.37 18.80
N LYS A 80 -1.00 7.52 18.29
CA LYS A 80 0.41 7.90 18.14
C LYS A 80 1.21 7.86 19.45
N ASN A 81 0.57 8.14 20.55
CA ASN A 81 1.26 8.36 21.82
C ASN A 81 1.46 7.09 22.66
N GLY A 82 1.00 5.93 22.21
CA GLY A 82 1.16 4.68 22.95
C GLY A 82 0.52 4.72 24.36
N ASP A 83 -0.47 5.59 24.56
CA ASP A 83 -1.14 5.80 25.86
C ASP A 83 -2.14 4.70 26.21
N GLY A 84 -2.18 3.65 25.40
CA GLY A 84 -3.09 2.53 25.55
C GLY A 84 -4.55 2.81 25.21
N SER A 85 -4.91 4.04 24.89
CA SER A 85 -6.23 4.36 24.36
C SER A 85 -6.27 3.98 22.87
N ASN A 86 -7.20 3.20 22.41
CA ASN A 86 -7.32 2.64 21.06
C ASN A 86 -6.33 1.52 20.72
N LYS A 87 -6.14 0.60 21.63
CA LYS A 87 -5.58 -0.70 21.29
C LYS A 87 -6.54 -1.45 20.36
N ILE A 88 -5.95 -2.25 19.49
CA ILE A 88 -6.69 -3.10 18.56
C ILE A 88 -6.96 -4.42 19.27
N VAL A 89 -8.23 -4.81 19.35
CA VAL A 89 -8.69 -6.03 19.99
C VAL A 89 -8.76 -7.15 18.96
N LYS A 90 -8.05 -8.25 19.24
CA LYS A 90 -8.08 -9.46 18.42
C LYS A 90 -9.28 -10.35 18.72
N ASP A 91 -9.48 -11.39 17.90
CA ASP A 91 -10.62 -12.31 18.04
C ASP A 91 -10.61 -13.07 19.38
N ASP A 92 -9.43 -13.34 19.93
CA ASP A 92 -9.25 -13.95 21.25
C ASP A 92 -9.41 -12.98 22.45
N GLY A 93 -9.67 -11.70 22.15
CA GLY A 93 -9.79 -10.64 23.16
C GLY A 93 -8.47 -10.03 23.60
N SER A 94 -7.33 -10.54 23.13
CA SER A 94 -6.04 -9.90 23.40
C SER A 94 -5.91 -8.58 22.61
N GLU A 95 -5.10 -7.68 23.15
CA GLU A 95 -4.91 -6.35 22.59
C GLU A 95 -3.52 -6.17 22.01
N VAL A 96 -3.43 -5.45 20.90
CA VAL A 96 -2.18 -5.10 20.23
C VAL A 96 -2.14 -3.62 19.88
N GLU A 97 -0.94 -3.09 19.76
CA GLU A 97 -0.70 -1.75 19.24
C GLU A 97 -0.07 -1.82 17.84
N ILE A 98 -0.59 -1.03 16.91
CA ILE A 98 -0.05 -0.88 15.57
C ILE A 98 0.15 0.62 15.34
N THR A 99 1.39 1.07 15.34
CA THR A 99 1.72 2.48 15.12
C THR A 99 2.03 2.68 13.65
N LEU A 100 1.46 3.70 13.04
CA LEU A 100 1.85 4.13 11.70
C LEU A 100 3.34 4.51 11.70
N GLY A 101 4.09 3.94 10.79
CA GLY A 101 5.52 4.24 10.72
C GLY A 101 6.25 3.45 9.65
N ARG A 102 7.51 3.77 9.48
CA ARG A 102 8.46 2.97 8.72
C ARG A 102 9.21 2.07 9.69
N TYR A 103 9.47 0.84 9.24
CA TYR A 103 10.07 -0.18 10.09
C TYR A 103 11.21 -0.87 9.38
N THR A 104 12.18 -1.30 10.16
CA THR A 104 13.11 -2.34 9.78
C THR A 104 12.63 -3.67 10.36
N PHE A 105 12.90 -4.74 9.64
CA PHE A 105 12.57 -6.09 10.08
C PHE A 105 13.85 -6.90 10.10
N ALA A 106 14.19 -7.48 11.26
CA ALA A 106 15.36 -8.34 11.36
C ALA A 106 15.14 -9.57 10.47
N ARG A 107 16.14 -9.93 9.69
CA ARG A 107 16.19 -11.24 9.06
C ARG A 107 16.36 -12.29 10.15
N SER A 108 15.43 -13.22 10.20
CA SER A 108 15.50 -14.33 11.12
C SER A 108 15.83 -15.61 10.36
N SER A 109 16.42 -16.55 11.06
CA SER A 109 16.44 -17.93 10.59
C SER A 109 15.02 -18.44 10.43
N PRO A 110 14.77 -19.41 9.54
CA PRO A 110 13.45 -20.01 9.40
C PRO A 110 12.85 -20.39 10.76
N GLY A 111 11.61 -19.95 11.01
CA GLY A 111 10.91 -20.22 12.26
C GLY A 111 11.12 -19.19 13.38
N THR A 112 12.00 -18.21 13.22
CA THR A 112 12.16 -17.13 14.21
C THR A 112 11.34 -15.91 13.79
N PRO A 113 10.47 -15.37 14.65
CA PRO A 113 9.68 -14.19 14.32
C PRO A 113 10.56 -12.98 13.97
N ALA A 114 10.20 -12.25 12.96
CA ALA A 114 10.87 -11.00 12.62
C ALA A 114 10.65 -9.95 13.71
N ILE A 115 11.72 -9.24 14.08
CA ILE A 115 11.64 -8.13 15.00
C ILE A 115 11.34 -6.87 14.20
N LYS A 116 10.23 -6.22 14.51
CA LYS A 116 9.92 -4.90 13.97
C LYS A 116 10.69 -3.83 14.73
N GLN A 117 11.24 -2.89 14.00
CA GLN A 117 11.88 -1.71 14.59
C GLN A 117 11.35 -0.47 13.89
N LYS A 118 10.84 0.48 14.66
CA LYS A 118 10.38 1.75 14.12
C LYS A 118 11.59 2.60 13.70
N GLY A 119 11.51 3.15 12.51
CA GLY A 119 12.50 4.08 12.02
C GLY A 119 12.38 5.45 12.66
N SER A 120 13.39 5.88 13.40
CA SER A 120 13.38 7.14 14.13
C SER A 120 13.51 8.38 13.24
N GLU A 121 14.10 8.26 12.06
CA GLU A 121 14.31 9.39 11.15
C GLU A 121 13.07 9.78 10.34
N TYR A 122 12.04 9.00 10.42
CA TYR A 122 10.88 9.12 9.54
C TYR A 122 9.59 9.42 10.26
N ASP A 123 9.67 10.12 11.36
CA ASP A 123 8.47 10.72 11.92
C ASP A 123 8.07 11.96 11.11
N GLN A 124 6.87 12.45 11.34
CA GLN A 124 6.34 13.60 10.61
C GLN A 124 7.18 14.88 10.78
N THR A 125 7.88 15.01 11.89
CA THR A 125 8.65 16.20 12.22
C THR A 125 9.97 16.26 11.46
N THR A 126 10.46 15.11 10.97
CA THR A 126 11.75 14.96 10.29
C THR A 126 11.62 14.84 8.77
N LEU A 127 10.42 14.89 8.20
CA LEU A 127 10.21 14.81 6.74
C LEU A 127 11.04 15.85 5.97
N ALA A 128 11.16 17.08 6.50
CA ALA A 128 12.00 18.11 5.91
C ALA A 128 13.49 17.77 5.96
N GLN A 129 13.93 17.04 6.96
CA GLN A 129 15.33 16.61 7.12
C GLN A 129 15.68 15.46 6.18
N ALA A 130 14.71 14.63 5.80
CA ALA A 130 14.91 13.56 4.85
C ALA A 130 15.30 14.08 3.45
N THR A 131 15.08 15.35 3.14
CA THR A 131 15.47 15.99 1.88
C THR A 131 16.90 16.52 1.87
N SER A 132 17.55 16.68 3.01
CA SER A 132 18.86 17.37 3.12
C SER A 132 19.94 16.52 3.78
N GLY A 133 19.65 15.27 4.15
CA GLY A 133 20.36 14.82 5.20
C GLY A 133 21.17 13.64 5.32
N THR A 134 21.72 13.56 6.47
CA THR A 134 22.37 12.40 7.04
C THR A 134 21.29 11.36 7.31
N LEU A 135 21.22 10.39 6.45
CA LEU A 135 20.28 9.29 6.59
C LEU A 135 20.90 8.13 7.33
N ASN A 136 20.08 7.43 8.05
CA ASN A 136 20.53 6.28 8.79
C ASN A 136 20.34 5.02 7.94
N THR A 137 21.39 4.21 7.84
CA THR A 137 21.44 2.96 7.12
C THR A 137 20.54 1.86 7.70
N LYS A 138 19.89 2.11 8.83
CA LYS A 138 19.10 1.09 9.55
C LYS A 138 17.79 0.68 8.88
N TYR A 139 17.46 1.26 7.76
CA TYR A 139 16.19 0.99 7.09
C TYR A 139 16.36 0.08 5.90
N GLY A 140 15.84 -1.06 6.05
CA GLY A 140 15.85 -2.03 5.01
C GLY A 140 16.84 -3.13 5.22
N VAL A 141 16.74 -4.10 4.37
CA VAL A 141 17.69 -5.18 4.27
C VAL A 141 19.05 -4.57 4.00
N ALA A 142 19.92 -4.69 4.98
CA ALA A 142 21.25 -4.12 4.95
C ALA A 142 22.00 -4.46 3.67
N LYS A 143 22.13 -3.49 2.80
CA LYS A 143 23.31 -3.34 1.98
C LYS A 143 23.94 -2.03 2.42
N SER A 144 25.03 -2.12 3.06
CA SER A 144 25.64 -1.21 4.02
C SER A 144 25.98 0.22 3.58
N THR A 145 25.59 0.69 2.40
CA THR A 145 26.08 1.93 1.82
C THR A 145 25.03 2.86 1.23
N TYR A 146 23.75 2.50 1.27
CA TYR A 146 22.69 3.34 0.75
C TYR A 146 21.43 3.32 1.62
N TYR A 147 20.60 4.33 1.44
CA TYR A 147 19.49 4.65 2.32
C TYR A 147 18.18 4.67 1.57
N PHE A 148 17.11 4.39 2.30
CA PHE A 148 15.77 4.53 1.81
C PHE A 148 15.01 5.54 2.66
N TYR A 149 14.25 6.44 2.04
CA TYR A 149 13.39 7.35 2.74
C TYR A 149 12.20 7.80 1.92
N GLU A 150 11.16 8.22 2.64
CA GLU A 150 9.97 8.76 2.03
C GLU A 150 10.05 10.28 2.00
N LEU A 151 9.55 10.89 0.94
CA LEU A 151 9.62 12.32 0.73
C LEU A 151 8.23 12.90 0.56
N ASN A 152 8.05 14.10 1.09
CA ASN A 152 6.88 14.91 0.83
C ASN A 152 7.20 15.94 -0.25
N GLY A 153 6.76 15.68 -1.48
CA GLY A 153 7.02 16.55 -2.62
C GLY A 153 8.20 16.10 -3.50
N SER A 154 9.15 16.96 -3.75
CA SER A 154 10.24 16.72 -4.71
C SER A 154 11.29 15.77 -4.17
N ARG A 155 11.89 14.98 -5.02
CA ARG A 155 13.06 14.17 -4.72
C ARG A 155 14.31 15.04 -4.61
N PRO A 156 15.25 14.74 -3.69
CA PRO A 156 16.53 15.41 -3.63
C PRO A 156 17.52 14.82 -4.67
N GLY A 157 18.49 15.62 -5.05
CA GLY A 157 19.64 15.18 -5.85
C GLY A 157 19.41 15.15 -7.35
N LYS A 158 20.41 14.66 -8.08
CA LYS A 158 20.36 14.49 -9.51
C LYS A 158 19.78 13.12 -9.84
N GLU A 159 18.64 13.11 -10.42
CA GLU A 159 18.04 11.92 -10.98
C GLU A 159 18.37 11.80 -12.46
N LYS A 160 18.23 10.61 -13.04
CA LYS A 160 18.37 10.48 -14.48
C LYS A 160 17.37 11.38 -15.21
N SER A 161 17.78 11.90 -16.34
CA SER A 161 17.00 12.84 -17.18
C SER A 161 15.61 12.32 -17.57
N ASP A 162 15.41 11.02 -17.55
CA ASP A 162 14.17 10.33 -17.83
C ASP A 162 13.10 10.45 -16.74
N LEU A 163 13.48 10.96 -15.56
CA LEU A 163 12.56 11.30 -14.47
C LEU A 163 12.05 12.75 -14.54
N THR A 164 12.53 13.53 -15.49
CA THR A 164 12.18 14.95 -15.58
C THR A 164 10.67 15.16 -15.73
N GLY A 165 10.13 15.99 -14.89
CA GLY A 165 8.73 16.40 -14.92
C GLY A 165 7.72 15.40 -14.36
N THR A 166 8.17 14.24 -13.84
CA THR A 166 7.26 13.26 -13.26
C THR A 166 7.42 13.22 -11.73
N ASN A 167 6.33 13.46 -11.01
CA ASN A 167 6.32 13.29 -9.56
C ASN A 167 6.32 11.81 -9.22
N THR A 168 7.40 11.34 -8.64
CA THR A 168 7.59 9.95 -8.23
C THR A 168 7.57 9.76 -6.72
N THR A 169 7.27 10.82 -5.99
CA THR A 169 7.05 10.81 -4.54
C THR A 169 5.57 10.62 -4.22
N ALA A 170 5.26 10.41 -2.95
CA ALA A 170 3.88 10.48 -2.47
C ALA A 170 3.26 11.82 -2.85
N LYS A 171 2.03 11.80 -3.35
CA LYS A 171 1.30 13.01 -3.77
C LYS A 171 1.17 14.01 -2.63
N ASN A 172 0.80 13.53 -1.46
CA ASN A 172 0.74 14.31 -0.23
C ASN A 172 0.98 13.41 0.99
N LEU A 173 2.23 13.14 1.29
CA LEU A 173 2.61 12.25 2.38
C LEU A 173 2.14 12.77 3.75
N LYS A 174 2.25 14.07 3.96
CA LYS A 174 1.83 14.69 5.23
C LYS A 174 0.33 14.49 5.46
N ASP A 175 -0.48 14.77 4.45
CA ASP A 175 -1.93 14.57 4.53
C ASP A 175 -2.30 13.11 4.78
N PHE A 176 -1.65 12.18 4.09
CA PHE A 176 -1.82 10.74 4.34
C PHE A 176 -1.56 10.39 5.81
N ILE A 177 -0.47 10.87 6.39
CA ILE A 177 -0.12 10.57 7.78
C ILE A 177 -1.16 11.17 8.74
N GLU A 178 -1.51 12.45 8.57
CA GLU A 178 -2.47 13.15 9.41
C GLU A 178 -3.86 12.52 9.34
N LYS A 179 -4.34 12.21 8.15
CA LYS A 179 -5.65 11.55 7.96
C LYS A 179 -5.67 10.12 8.48
N THR A 180 -4.60 9.38 8.29
CA THR A 180 -4.48 8.02 8.85
C THR A 180 -4.51 8.04 10.39
N GLU A 181 -3.82 8.96 11.02
CA GLU A 181 -3.84 9.10 12.47
C GLU A 181 -5.21 9.55 12.99
N ALA A 182 -5.87 10.48 12.30
CA ALA A 182 -7.20 10.95 12.65
C ALA A 182 -8.27 9.85 12.51
N ASN A 183 -8.24 9.11 11.41
CA ASN A 183 -9.20 8.06 11.10
C ASN A 183 -8.89 6.71 11.78
N LYS A 184 -7.71 6.57 12.41
CA LYS A 184 -7.21 5.32 13.02
C LYS A 184 -6.99 4.20 12.01
N GLY A 185 -6.61 4.54 10.81
CA GLY A 185 -6.29 3.58 9.77
C GLY A 185 -6.32 4.17 8.36
N PHE A 186 -5.97 3.32 7.44
CA PHE A 186 -5.96 3.58 6.00
C PHE A 186 -6.28 2.29 5.25
N TYR A 187 -6.36 2.38 3.94
CA TYR A 187 -6.61 1.23 3.08
C TYR A 187 -5.44 0.98 2.13
N ILE A 188 -5.16 -0.28 1.85
CA ILE A 188 -4.32 -0.67 0.70
C ILE A 188 -5.14 -1.52 -0.26
N ALA A 189 -4.82 -1.48 -1.54
CA ALA A 189 -5.44 -2.36 -2.51
C ALA A 189 -5.27 -3.82 -2.07
N ARG A 190 -6.36 -4.59 -2.14
CA ARG A 190 -6.36 -6.01 -1.74
C ARG A 190 -5.42 -6.83 -2.61
N TYR A 191 -5.28 -6.45 -3.87
CA TYR A 191 -4.53 -7.13 -4.91
C TYR A 191 -3.43 -6.24 -5.48
N GLU A 192 -2.43 -6.85 -6.09
CA GLU A 192 -1.58 -6.14 -7.05
C GLU A 192 -2.45 -5.51 -8.13
N ALA A 193 -2.02 -4.36 -8.65
CA ALA A 193 -2.81 -3.63 -9.62
C ALA A 193 -3.03 -4.42 -10.91
N SER A 194 -4.22 -4.34 -11.45
CA SER A 194 -4.54 -4.75 -12.81
C SER A 194 -4.95 -3.55 -13.67
N TYR A 195 -4.85 -3.70 -14.97
CA TYR A 195 -5.25 -2.64 -15.89
C TYR A 195 -6.77 -2.47 -15.92
N GLY A 196 -7.23 -1.25 -15.77
CA GLY A 196 -8.63 -0.89 -15.90
C GLY A 196 -8.94 -0.27 -17.25
N SER A 197 -8.50 0.96 -17.45
CA SER A 197 -8.84 1.72 -18.65
C SER A 197 -7.90 2.92 -18.85
N GLY A 198 -8.11 3.64 -19.94
CA GLY A 198 -7.58 4.99 -20.15
C GLY A 198 -6.14 5.09 -20.67
N TYR A 199 -5.50 3.96 -21.00
CA TYR A 199 -4.20 4.00 -21.68
C TYR A 199 -4.36 4.53 -23.11
N ASN A 200 -3.53 5.49 -23.47
CA ASN A 200 -3.50 6.09 -24.81
C ASN A 200 -2.26 5.63 -25.59
N SER A 201 -2.42 4.70 -26.50
CA SER A 201 -1.32 4.16 -27.32
C SER A 201 -0.70 5.19 -28.26
N SER A 202 -1.41 6.25 -28.59
CA SER A 202 -0.92 7.34 -29.45
C SER A 202 -0.14 8.42 -28.68
N GLY A 203 -0.08 8.34 -27.36
CA GLY A 203 0.70 9.25 -26.53
C GLY A 203 2.20 9.09 -26.78
N THR A 204 2.96 10.14 -26.54
CA THR A 204 4.41 10.18 -26.77
C THR A 204 5.26 10.13 -25.51
N ASP A 205 4.65 10.47 -24.37
CA ASP A 205 5.29 10.51 -23.07
C ASP A 205 4.39 9.90 -21.96
N THR A 206 4.89 9.84 -20.75
CA THR A 206 4.12 9.30 -19.61
C THR A 206 2.81 10.04 -19.39
N ALA A 207 2.80 11.35 -19.45
CA ALA A 207 1.60 12.14 -19.17
C ALA A 207 0.52 11.91 -20.24
N THR A 208 0.88 11.85 -21.50
CA THR A 208 -0.06 11.64 -22.60
C THR A 208 -0.51 10.18 -22.72
N LYS A 209 0.33 9.21 -22.40
CA LYS A 209 -0.02 7.79 -22.41
C LYS A 209 -0.87 7.38 -21.21
N PHE A 210 -0.53 7.85 -20.01
CA PHE A 210 -1.08 7.37 -18.75
C PHE A 210 -1.91 8.41 -17.99
N GLY A 211 -2.04 9.64 -18.49
CA GLY A 211 -2.70 10.74 -17.78
C GLY A 211 -4.17 10.51 -17.41
N ASN A 212 -4.85 9.61 -18.13
CA ASN A 212 -6.21 9.17 -17.84
C ASN A 212 -6.29 7.67 -17.49
N ALA A 213 -5.15 6.98 -17.46
CA ALA A 213 -5.13 5.55 -17.17
C ALA A 213 -5.43 5.29 -15.69
N LYS A 214 -6.18 4.23 -15.43
CA LYS A 214 -6.61 3.84 -14.08
C LYS A 214 -6.37 2.36 -13.85
N PRO A 215 -5.80 1.99 -12.71
CA PRO A 215 -5.71 0.61 -12.28
C PRO A 215 -7.03 0.11 -11.69
N LEU A 216 -7.12 -1.20 -11.52
CA LEU A 216 -8.13 -1.89 -10.73
C LEU A 216 -7.46 -2.59 -9.56
N SER A 217 -8.20 -2.78 -8.47
CA SER A 217 -7.89 -3.67 -7.36
C SER A 217 -8.87 -4.83 -7.34
N LYS A 218 -8.62 -5.80 -8.22
CA LYS A 218 -9.45 -7.01 -8.43
C LYS A 218 -8.58 -8.22 -8.71
N VAL A 219 -9.15 -9.40 -8.61
CA VAL A 219 -8.54 -10.60 -9.18
C VAL A 219 -8.20 -10.34 -10.65
N SER A 220 -6.99 -10.66 -11.06
CA SER A 220 -6.48 -10.38 -12.39
C SER A 220 -5.98 -11.62 -13.10
N THR A 221 -5.86 -11.54 -14.41
CA THR A 221 -5.15 -12.53 -15.22
C THR A 221 -3.68 -12.15 -15.30
N ALA A 222 -2.79 -13.10 -15.03
CA ALA A 222 -1.35 -12.91 -15.16
C ALA A 222 -0.97 -12.47 -16.58
N ASN A 223 -0.05 -11.52 -16.68
CA ASN A 223 0.52 -11.10 -17.95
C ASN A 223 1.94 -11.66 -18.09
N SER A 224 2.07 -12.80 -18.74
CA SER A 224 3.35 -13.48 -18.99
C SER A 224 3.89 -13.26 -20.40
N THR A 225 3.41 -12.25 -21.11
CA THR A 225 3.91 -11.84 -22.44
C THR A 225 5.14 -10.94 -22.32
N SER A 226 5.76 -10.58 -23.43
CA SER A 226 6.96 -9.73 -23.48
C SER A 226 6.68 -8.22 -23.33
N SER A 227 5.42 -7.84 -23.17
CA SER A 227 5.00 -6.44 -23.02
C SER A 227 3.65 -6.37 -22.29
N MET A 228 3.27 -5.17 -21.85
CA MET A 228 1.96 -4.99 -21.23
C MET A 228 0.81 -5.21 -22.22
N ASN A 229 -0.11 -6.06 -21.83
CA ASN A 229 -1.38 -6.24 -22.51
C ASN A 229 -2.42 -5.33 -21.83
N TYR A 230 -2.77 -4.22 -22.49
CA TYR A 230 -3.76 -3.24 -21.99
C TYR A 230 -5.20 -3.71 -22.19
N LYS A 231 -5.50 -4.94 -21.78
CA LYS A 231 -6.85 -5.48 -21.67
C LYS A 231 -7.31 -5.39 -20.21
N GLU A 232 -8.53 -4.94 -19.99
CA GLU A 232 -9.11 -4.84 -18.65
C GLU A 232 -8.98 -6.15 -17.86
N GLY A 233 -8.55 -6.06 -16.60
CA GLY A 233 -8.34 -7.19 -15.71
C GLY A 233 -7.02 -7.94 -15.92
N THR A 234 -6.13 -7.46 -16.79
CA THR A 234 -4.77 -8.00 -16.92
C THR A 234 -3.89 -7.44 -15.81
N LEU A 235 -3.14 -8.28 -15.10
CA LEU A 235 -2.15 -7.90 -14.09
C LEU A 235 -1.17 -6.87 -14.71
N TRP A 236 -1.04 -5.71 -14.06
CA TRP A 236 -0.32 -4.59 -14.64
C TRP A 236 1.16 -4.64 -14.30
N ASN A 237 1.91 -5.33 -15.11
CA ASN A 237 3.37 -5.30 -15.12
C ASN A 237 3.90 -4.39 -16.25
N PHE A 238 5.19 -4.42 -16.55
CA PHE A 238 5.83 -3.54 -17.54
C PHE A 238 5.51 -2.05 -17.33
N ILE A 239 5.52 -1.60 -16.10
CA ILE A 239 5.25 -0.23 -15.70
C ILE A 239 6.46 0.36 -14.96
N THR A 240 6.79 1.62 -15.22
CA THR A 240 7.81 2.34 -14.46
C THR A 240 7.23 2.95 -13.20
N GLN A 241 8.09 3.27 -12.22
CA GLN A 241 7.63 3.89 -10.98
C GLN A 241 6.89 5.22 -11.20
N PRO A 242 7.37 6.16 -12.06
CA PRO A 242 6.61 7.37 -12.34
C PRO A 242 5.23 7.12 -12.96
N GLN A 243 5.12 6.11 -13.82
CA GLN A 243 3.83 5.72 -14.40
C GLN A 243 2.91 5.12 -13.34
N ALA A 244 3.42 4.23 -12.50
CA ALA A 244 2.67 3.62 -11.39
C ALA A 244 2.13 4.69 -10.42
N ALA A 245 2.94 5.69 -10.08
CA ALA A 245 2.51 6.82 -9.25
C ALA A 245 1.37 7.60 -9.90
N LEU A 246 1.50 7.94 -11.18
CA LEU A 246 0.47 8.69 -11.91
C LEU A 246 -0.86 7.92 -11.99
N VAL A 247 -0.84 6.66 -12.38
CA VAL A 247 -2.09 5.89 -12.54
C VAL A 247 -2.75 5.57 -11.20
N SER A 248 -1.97 5.36 -10.13
CA SER A 248 -2.52 5.20 -8.78
C SER A 248 -3.24 6.46 -8.31
N GLN A 249 -2.67 7.64 -8.58
CA GLN A 249 -3.30 8.93 -8.28
C GLN A 249 -4.56 9.19 -9.12
N ASN A 250 -4.61 8.65 -10.33
CA ASN A 250 -5.79 8.78 -11.20
C ASN A 250 -6.98 7.94 -10.74
N MET A 251 -6.76 6.87 -9.96
CA MET A 251 -7.80 5.90 -9.61
C MET A 251 -9.03 6.57 -9.00
N TYR A 252 -8.82 7.46 -8.03
CA TYR A 252 -9.88 8.25 -7.37
C TYR A 252 -9.61 9.76 -7.47
N LYS A 253 -9.12 10.20 -8.63
CA LYS A 253 -8.85 11.62 -8.86
C LYS A 253 -10.13 12.45 -8.69
N ASN A 254 -10.04 13.50 -7.86
CA ASN A 254 -11.15 14.39 -7.52
C ASN A 254 -12.32 13.71 -6.78
N ASP A 255 -12.13 12.53 -6.20
CA ASP A 255 -13.11 11.94 -5.32
C ASP A 255 -13.32 12.82 -4.07
N LYS A 256 -14.56 12.87 -3.58
CA LYS A 256 -14.92 13.72 -2.42
C LYS A 256 -14.45 13.11 -1.11
N TYR A 257 -14.42 11.78 -0.99
CA TYR A 257 -14.30 11.08 0.27
C TYR A 257 -12.95 10.41 0.47
N VAL A 258 -12.27 10.13 -0.61
CA VAL A 258 -10.99 9.43 -0.57
C VAL A 258 -9.93 10.10 -1.44
N GLU A 259 -8.69 9.83 -1.10
CA GLU A 259 -7.52 10.10 -1.93
C GLU A 259 -6.81 8.79 -2.24
N SER A 260 -6.35 8.63 -3.47
CA SER A 260 -5.53 7.50 -3.88
C SER A 260 -4.14 7.92 -4.31
N ASP A 261 -3.17 7.06 -4.05
CA ASP A 261 -1.78 7.24 -4.42
C ASP A 261 -1.11 5.90 -4.64
N LEU A 262 0.10 5.90 -5.17
CA LEU A 262 0.98 4.74 -5.10
C LEU A 262 1.32 4.45 -3.64
N ILE A 263 1.38 3.18 -3.25
CA ILE A 263 1.70 2.82 -1.88
C ILE A 263 3.05 3.42 -1.45
N ASN A 264 3.08 4.02 -0.27
CA ASN A 264 4.29 4.56 0.34
C ASN A 264 4.87 3.58 1.38
N SER A 265 6.08 3.85 1.85
CA SER A 265 6.77 2.98 2.79
C SER A 265 6.12 2.93 4.18
N TYR A 266 5.45 4.00 4.61
CA TYR A 266 4.65 3.96 5.84
C TYR A 266 3.52 2.95 5.75
N ALA A 267 2.78 2.99 4.64
CA ALA A 267 1.67 2.07 4.41
C ALA A 267 2.17 0.62 4.27
N TRP A 268 3.24 0.40 3.52
CA TRP A 268 3.82 -0.94 3.34
C TRP A 268 4.27 -1.55 4.65
N ASP A 269 5.12 -0.83 5.38
CA ASP A 269 5.70 -1.35 6.62
C ASP A 269 4.64 -1.51 7.72
N THR A 270 3.68 -0.59 7.81
CA THR A 270 2.57 -0.71 8.76
C THR A 270 1.66 -1.89 8.41
N ALA A 271 1.41 -2.17 7.14
CA ALA A 271 0.65 -3.35 6.72
C ALA A 271 1.36 -4.66 7.15
N ILE A 272 2.69 -4.75 7.01
CA ILE A 272 3.44 -5.91 7.50
C ILE A 272 3.33 -6.03 9.03
N VAL A 273 3.49 -4.93 9.76
CA VAL A 273 3.32 -4.91 11.22
C VAL A 273 1.92 -5.37 11.62
N TYR A 274 0.89 -4.89 10.92
CA TYR A 274 -0.48 -5.32 11.12
C TYR A 274 -0.64 -6.84 10.90
N ILE A 275 -0.20 -7.36 9.76
CA ILE A 275 -0.28 -8.78 9.44
C ILE A 275 0.42 -9.62 10.52
N GLN A 276 1.59 -9.20 11.00
CA GLN A 276 2.31 -9.90 12.05
C GLN A 276 1.60 -9.83 13.40
N ALA A 277 1.03 -8.68 13.76
CA ALA A 277 0.26 -8.51 14.99
C ALA A 277 -1.01 -9.37 15.02
N MET A 278 -1.60 -9.65 13.85
CA MET A 278 -2.81 -10.47 13.71
C MET A 278 -2.56 -11.99 13.71
N GLY A 279 -1.33 -12.43 13.95
CA GLY A 279 -1.00 -13.85 14.13
C GLY A 279 0.00 -14.42 13.12
N ASN A 280 0.38 -13.67 12.10
CA ASN A 280 1.38 -14.12 11.11
C ASN A 280 2.78 -13.58 11.48
N SER A 281 3.28 -13.94 12.65
CA SER A 281 4.39 -13.30 13.35
C SER A 281 5.73 -13.24 12.57
N ASN A 282 5.90 -14.04 11.53
CA ASN A 282 7.10 -14.06 10.70
C ASN A 282 6.86 -13.54 9.26
N TYR A 283 5.77 -12.86 9.02
CA TYR A 283 5.40 -12.46 7.66
C TYR A 283 6.43 -11.59 6.97
N ALA A 284 7.10 -10.71 7.70
CA ALA A 284 8.18 -9.88 7.16
C ALA A 284 9.30 -10.68 6.49
N ASN A 285 9.52 -11.94 6.92
CA ASN A 285 10.51 -12.86 6.37
C ASN A 285 9.90 -13.96 5.48
N GLN A 286 8.61 -13.86 5.18
CA GLN A 286 7.98 -14.79 4.27
C GLN A 286 8.34 -14.44 2.83
N ALA A 287 8.71 -15.46 2.06
CA ALA A 287 8.88 -15.40 0.61
C ALA A 287 8.01 -16.49 -0.01
N ASP A 288 7.23 -16.13 -1.01
CA ASP A 288 6.37 -17.06 -1.76
C ASP A 288 6.90 -17.23 -3.19
N GLY A 289 8.17 -17.61 -3.29
CA GLY A 289 8.83 -17.90 -4.56
C GLY A 289 8.48 -19.30 -5.06
N ASN A 290 7.35 -19.44 -5.73
CA ASN A 290 6.88 -20.73 -6.27
C ASN A 290 7.27 -20.98 -7.74
N GLY A 291 8.06 -20.09 -8.34
CA GLY A 291 8.67 -20.24 -9.66
C GLY A 291 7.85 -19.69 -10.84
N THR A 292 6.59 -19.35 -10.68
CA THR A 292 5.73 -18.89 -11.78
C THR A 292 4.89 -17.69 -11.41
N LEU A 293 4.71 -16.77 -12.38
CA LEU A 293 3.77 -15.67 -12.28
C LEU A 293 2.34 -16.22 -12.24
N LYS A 294 1.56 -15.79 -11.25
CA LYS A 294 0.16 -16.19 -11.06
C LYS A 294 -0.79 -15.01 -11.22
N ASN A 295 -2.05 -15.32 -11.39
CA ASN A 295 -3.12 -14.34 -11.25
C ASN A 295 -3.11 -13.79 -9.83
N THR A 296 -3.13 -12.48 -9.65
CA THR A 296 -3.29 -11.92 -8.31
C THR A 296 -4.64 -12.32 -7.71
N GLY A 297 -4.66 -12.65 -6.43
CA GLY A 297 -5.85 -13.20 -5.77
C GLY A 297 -6.07 -14.70 -5.95
N SER A 298 -5.15 -15.41 -6.62
CA SER A 298 -5.16 -16.87 -6.74
C SER A 298 -3.95 -17.54 -6.08
N THR A 299 -3.12 -16.77 -5.42
CA THR A 299 -1.94 -17.24 -4.71
C THR A 299 -2.30 -17.75 -3.32
N GLU A 300 -1.39 -18.46 -2.68
CA GLU A 300 -1.51 -18.87 -1.27
C GLU A 300 -1.08 -17.74 -0.30
N ASP A 301 -0.47 -16.67 -0.82
CA ASP A 301 -0.08 -15.52 -0.03
C ASP A 301 -1.29 -14.58 0.18
N GLU A 302 -2.24 -15.03 0.97
CA GLU A 302 -3.33 -14.19 1.50
C GLU A 302 -3.17 -14.06 3.02
N LYS A 303 -2.96 -12.84 3.52
CA LYS A 303 -2.90 -12.54 4.94
C LYS A 303 -3.80 -11.35 5.27
N CYS A 304 -4.69 -11.52 6.24
CA CYS A 304 -5.66 -10.49 6.62
C CYS A 304 -6.41 -9.91 5.39
N LYS A 305 -6.76 -10.77 4.43
CA LYS A 305 -7.38 -10.41 3.13
C LYS A 305 -6.50 -9.63 2.15
N ILE A 306 -5.22 -9.45 2.43
CA ILE A 306 -4.24 -8.84 1.51
C ILE A 306 -3.50 -9.96 0.78
N PHE A 307 -3.40 -9.85 -0.55
CA PHE A 307 -2.70 -10.81 -1.39
C PHE A 307 -1.32 -10.31 -1.82
N ASP A 308 -0.39 -11.22 -1.99
CA ASP A 308 0.81 -11.11 -2.82
C ASP A 308 1.91 -10.15 -2.32
N MET A 309 1.91 -9.72 -1.04
CA MET A 309 3.02 -8.89 -0.55
C MET A 309 4.34 -9.67 -0.38
N ALA A 310 4.27 -10.99 -0.19
CA ALA A 310 5.45 -11.85 -0.01
C ALA A 310 5.87 -12.58 -1.30
N GLY A 311 5.17 -12.38 -2.40
CA GLY A 311 5.43 -13.12 -3.64
C GLY A 311 4.83 -12.48 -4.88
N ASN A 312 4.62 -13.28 -5.90
CA ASN A 312 4.13 -12.95 -7.22
C ASN A 312 4.99 -11.90 -7.94
N LEU A 313 4.79 -10.60 -7.75
CA LEU A 313 5.58 -9.53 -8.37
C LEU A 313 6.19 -8.59 -7.33
N TYR A 314 7.36 -8.04 -7.64
CA TYR A 314 7.85 -6.86 -6.96
C TYR A 314 6.87 -5.70 -7.14
N GLU A 315 6.67 -4.92 -6.11
CA GLU A 315 5.76 -3.79 -6.15
C GLU A 315 6.50 -2.45 -5.98
N LEU A 316 6.33 -1.59 -6.96
CA LEU A 316 6.83 -0.22 -6.93
C LEU A 316 6.17 0.59 -5.81
N THR A 317 6.94 1.45 -5.18
CA THR A 317 6.47 2.37 -4.14
C THR A 317 6.95 3.80 -4.39
N THR A 318 6.44 4.74 -3.61
CA THR A 318 6.93 6.13 -3.61
C THR A 318 8.23 6.33 -2.82
N GLU A 319 8.72 5.29 -2.18
CA GLU A 319 9.94 5.34 -1.39
C GLU A 319 11.15 5.67 -2.27
N TYR A 320 12.02 6.55 -1.77
CA TYR A 320 13.24 6.97 -2.46
C TYR A 320 14.43 6.14 -2.00
N SER A 321 15.33 5.83 -2.93
CA SER A 321 16.60 5.15 -2.66
C SER A 321 17.79 6.02 -3.07
N THR A 322 18.83 6.03 -2.26
CA THR A 322 20.14 6.63 -2.61
C THR A 322 21.09 5.64 -3.26
N PHE A 323 20.62 4.46 -3.57
CA PHE A 323 21.47 3.44 -4.19
C PHE A 323 22.01 3.89 -5.54
N THR A 324 23.30 3.61 -5.78
CA THR A 324 23.96 3.84 -7.04
C THR A 324 24.72 2.59 -7.47
N HIS A 325 24.69 2.31 -8.76
CA HIS A 325 25.48 1.24 -9.35
C HIS A 325 26.18 1.77 -10.62
N SER A 326 27.50 1.61 -10.67
CA SER A 326 28.30 2.09 -11.82
C SER A 326 28.00 3.55 -12.20
N SER A 327 27.92 4.45 -11.25
CA SER A 327 27.53 5.87 -11.37
C SER A 327 26.07 6.16 -11.72
N ASP A 328 25.25 5.18 -11.98
CA ASP A 328 23.84 5.35 -12.22
C ASP A 328 23.04 5.41 -10.91
N ALA A 329 22.12 6.38 -10.81
CA ALA A 329 21.20 6.47 -9.69
C ALA A 329 20.05 5.46 -9.82
N TYR A 330 19.69 4.84 -8.69
CA TYR A 330 18.56 3.93 -8.56
C TYR A 330 17.54 4.52 -7.58
N PRO A 331 16.88 5.61 -7.94
CA PRO A 331 16.11 6.42 -7.00
C PRO A 331 14.74 5.85 -6.64
N CYS A 332 14.26 4.86 -7.37
CA CYS A 332 12.98 4.21 -7.10
C CYS A 332 13.16 2.99 -6.21
N THR A 333 12.14 2.66 -5.44
CA THR A 333 12.17 1.50 -4.58
C THR A 333 11.04 0.56 -4.94
N HIS A 334 11.37 -0.70 -5.09
CA HIS A 334 10.39 -1.78 -5.09
C HIS A 334 10.42 -2.55 -3.78
N ARG A 335 9.30 -3.13 -3.41
CA ARG A 335 9.08 -3.88 -2.18
C ARG A 335 8.55 -5.27 -2.49
N GLY A 336 8.60 -6.13 -1.46
CA GLY A 336 7.94 -7.43 -1.48
C GLY A 336 8.76 -8.55 -2.05
N GLY A 337 8.10 -9.70 -2.18
CA GLY A 337 8.66 -10.91 -2.74
C GLY A 337 8.54 -11.01 -4.26
N LEU A 338 8.98 -12.13 -4.82
CA LEU A 338 8.94 -12.42 -6.25
C LEU A 338 8.60 -13.88 -6.49
N CYS A 339 7.81 -14.17 -7.52
CA CYS A 339 7.35 -15.54 -7.80
C CYS A 339 8.48 -16.54 -8.10
N ASN A 340 9.59 -16.11 -8.68
CA ASN A 340 10.68 -16.99 -9.08
C ASN A 340 11.93 -16.88 -8.19
N ASP A 341 11.83 -16.24 -7.03
CA ASP A 341 12.96 -16.06 -6.14
C ASP A 341 12.53 -16.14 -4.67
N SER A 342 13.04 -17.13 -3.97
CA SER A 342 12.79 -17.36 -2.54
C SER A 342 13.65 -16.48 -1.60
N TYR A 343 14.53 -15.65 -2.13
CA TYR A 343 15.38 -14.76 -1.33
C TYR A 343 14.77 -13.38 -1.08
N TYR A 344 13.66 -13.05 -1.74
CA TYR A 344 12.96 -11.80 -1.56
C TYR A 344 11.72 -12.00 -0.70
N TYR A 345 11.67 -11.26 0.39
CA TYR A 345 10.65 -11.38 1.44
C TYR A 345 9.64 -10.24 1.37
N ALA A 346 8.51 -10.38 2.04
CA ALA A 346 7.49 -9.34 2.15
C ALA A 346 8.07 -7.98 2.60
N SER A 347 9.04 -7.98 3.50
CA SER A 347 9.72 -6.76 3.98
C SER A 347 10.85 -6.26 3.07
N ASN A 348 11.14 -6.96 1.98
CA ASN A 348 12.24 -6.55 1.10
C ASN A 348 12.05 -5.13 0.58
N ARG A 349 13.18 -4.43 0.42
CA ARG A 349 13.25 -3.14 -0.28
C ARG A 349 14.55 -3.08 -1.06
N ASN A 350 14.48 -2.62 -2.28
CA ASN A 350 15.66 -2.51 -3.14
C ASN A 350 15.53 -1.32 -4.10
N GLY A 351 16.66 -0.73 -4.46
CA GLY A 351 16.73 0.39 -5.38
C GLY A 351 16.55 -0.04 -6.84
N LEU A 352 15.96 0.83 -7.64
CA LEU A 352 15.63 0.60 -9.04
C LEU A 352 15.77 1.89 -9.83
N ILE A 353 16.23 1.80 -11.08
CA ILE A 353 16.22 2.96 -11.97
C ILE A 353 14.79 3.31 -12.37
N ALA A 354 14.52 4.58 -12.59
CA ALA A 354 13.17 5.08 -12.79
C ALA A 354 12.54 4.68 -14.14
N THR A 355 13.36 4.34 -15.12
CA THR A 355 12.90 3.87 -16.43
C THR A 355 12.73 2.36 -16.52
N TYR A 356 13.09 1.65 -15.45
CA TYR A 356 12.99 0.19 -15.47
C TYR A 356 11.55 -0.27 -15.41
N SER A 357 11.23 -1.19 -16.28
CA SER A 357 9.95 -1.90 -16.30
C SER A 357 10.17 -3.28 -16.91
N ASP A 358 9.60 -4.29 -16.31
CA ASP A 358 9.67 -5.66 -16.80
C ASP A 358 8.46 -6.50 -16.37
N ILE A 359 8.51 -7.79 -16.72
CA ILE A 359 7.47 -8.76 -16.43
C ILE A 359 7.26 -8.99 -14.92
N TYR A 360 8.29 -8.76 -14.09
CA TYR A 360 8.29 -9.04 -12.66
C TYR A 360 8.01 -7.83 -11.79
N LEU A 361 7.62 -6.71 -12.39
CA LEU A 361 7.46 -5.45 -11.70
C LEU A 361 6.04 -4.91 -11.87
N SER A 362 5.31 -4.82 -10.76
CA SER A 362 3.96 -4.30 -10.66
C SER A 362 3.88 -3.20 -9.59
N PHE A 363 2.70 -2.92 -9.08
CA PHE A 363 2.45 -1.92 -8.05
C PHE A 363 1.13 -2.16 -7.33
N ARG A 364 0.91 -1.43 -6.24
CA ARG A 364 -0.34 -1.48 -5.46
C ARG A 364 -0.79 -0.06 -5.10
N PRO A 365 -2.04 0.34 -5.40
CA PRO A 365 -2.60 1.58 -4.90
C PRO A 365 -2.83 1.59 -3.39
N LEU A 366 -2.65 2.78 -2.82
CA LEU A 366 -3.02 3.17 -1.47
C LEU A 366 -4.30 4.01 -1.53
N LEU A 367 -5.15 3.91 -0.52
CA LEU A 367 -6.37 4.69 -0.37
C LEU A 367 -6.47 5.20 1.08
N TYR A 368 -6.80 6.47 1.26
CA TYR A 368 -7.08 7.01 2.59
C TYR A 368 -8.29 7.96 2.57
N VAL A 369 -8.96 8.04 3.70
CA VAL A 369 -10.18 8.81 3.87
C VAL A 369 -9.82 10.26 4.18
N LYS A 370 -10.46 11.20 3.44
CA LYS A 370 -10.25 12.65 3.58
C LYS A 370 -10.81 13.22 4.87
#